data_a2a7a71856847b49f1ee45a17f1fab02
#
_entry.id   a2a7a71856847b49f1ee45a17f1fab02
#
_cell.length_a   1.000
_cell.length_b   1.000
_cell.length_c   1.000
_cell.angle_alpha   90.00
_cell.angle_beta   90.00
_cell.angle_gamma   90.00
#
_symmetry.space_group_name_H-M   'P 1'
#
loop_
_entity.id
_entity.type
_entity.pdbx_description
1 polymer ?
#
loop_
_entity_poly.entity_id
_entity_poly.type
_entity_poly.pdbx_seq_one_letter_code
_entity_poly.pdbx_strand_id
1 'polypeptide(L)'
;MHQHEKLNYVEFGTPNIGATKAFFEHVFGWQFVDYGPDYAAFSGQGLDGGFYSAEQVSQTTNGAALLVFYSSDIHATLEKVAKFGGQIIRPLF
;
A
#
# COMPACT_ATOMS: atom_id res chain seq x y z
N MET A 1 -1.28 12.12 14.43
CA MET A 1 -0.69 13.29 15.08
C MET A 1 0.64 13.64 14.41
N HIS A 2 0.83 14.89 14.07
CA HIS A 2 2.07 15.35 13.46
C HIS A 2 3.12 15.59 14.52
N GLN A 3 4.34 15.14 14.24
CA GLN A 3 5.46 15.38 15.13
C GLN A 3 6.58 16.08 14.35
N HIS A 4 7.27 16.98 15.04
CA HIS A 4 8.32 17.79 14.43
C HIS A 4 9.41 16.91 13.81
N GLU A 5 9.68 17.13 12.51
CA GLU A 5 10.73 16.46 11.74
C GLU A 5 10.63 14.94 11.69
N LYS A 6 9.44 14.38 11.90
CA LYS A 6 9.18 12.95 11.73
C LYS A 6 8.51 12.68 10.39
N LEU A 7 8.64 11.45 9.91
CA LEU A 7 7.93 11.05 8.71
C LEU A 7 6.44 11.22 8.92
N ASN A 8 5.77 11.84 7.96
CA ASN A 8 4.37 12.20 8.09
C ASN A 8 3.52 11.61 6.97
N TYR A 9 4.09 11.49 5.78
CA TYR A 9 3.30 11.18 4.60
C TYR A 9 4.18 10.45 3.59
N VAL A 10 3.59 9.50 2.85
CA VAL A 10 4.30 8.74 1.83
C VAL A 10 3.42 8.58 0.60
N GLU A 11 4.01 8.67 -0.59
CA GLU A 11 3.28 8.52 -1.84
C GLU A 11 3.90 7.45 -2.71
N PHE A 12 3.04 6.71 -3.42
CA PHE A 12 3.45 5.68 -4.36
C PHE A 12 2.76 5.86 -5.69
N GLY A 13 3.50 5.61 -6.77
CA GLY A 13 2.92 5.60 -8.10
C GLY A 13 2.25 4.26 -8.42
N THR A 14 1.16 4.31 -9.16
CA THR A 14 0.49 3.11 -9.65
C THR A 14 -0.14 3.37 -11.02
N PRO A 15 -0.06 2.39 -11.94
CA PRO A 15 -0.75 2.53 -13.23
C PRO A 15 -2.24 2.28 -13.14
N ASN A 16 -2.75 1.77 -12.00
CA ASN A 16 -4.17 1.48 -11.85
C ASN A 16 -4.60 1.74 -10.40
N ILE A 17 -5.08 2.95 -10.14
CA ILE A 17 -5.50 3.35 -8.79
C ILE A 17 -6.66 2.49 -8.29
N GLY A 18 -7.62 2.17 -9.17
CA GLY A 18 -8.77 1.36 -8.77
C GLY A 18 -8.36 -0.02 -8.26
N ALA A 19 -7.47 -0.70 -8.98
CA ALA A 19 -6.98 -2.02 -8.58
C ALA A 19 -6.15 -1.93 -7.31
N THR A 20 -5.33 -0.90 -7.17
CA THR A 20 -4.51 -0.68 -5.98
C THR A 20 -5.38 -0.47 -4.75
N LYS A 21 -6.39 0.40 -4.84
CA LYS A 21 -7.34 0.62 -3.75
C LYS A 21 -8.04 -0.67 -3.36
N ALA A 22 -8.55 -1.41 -4.34
CA ALA A 22 -9.26 -2.66 -4.07
C ALA A 22 -8.39 -3.66 -3.33
N PHE A 23 -7.12 -3.79 -3.72
CA PHE A 23 -6.19 -4.69 -3.05
C PHE A 23 -6.04 -4.33 -1.57
N PHE A 24 -5.70 -3.07 -1.27
CA PHE A 24 -5.46 -2.64 0.11
C PHE A 24 -6.74 -2.63 0.94
N GLU A 25 -7.88 -2.33 0.33
CA GLU A 25 -9.17 -2.41 1.02
C GLU A 25 -9.50 -3.85 1.42
N HIS A 26 -9.34 -4.79 0.50
CA HIS A 26 -9.71 -6.18 0.75
C HIS A 26 -8.72 -6.92 1.64
N VAL A 27 -7.42 -6.67 1.46
CA VAL A 27 -6.39 -7.40 2.22
C VAL A 27 -6.22 -6.82 3.62
N PHE A 28 -6.14 -5.50 3.73
CA PHE A 28 -5.76 -4.83 4.98
C PHE A 28 -6.85 -3.95 5.57
N GLY A 29 -7.99 -3.84 4.91
CA GLY A 29 -9.10 -3.03 5.43
C GLY A 29 -8.87 -1.52 5.36
N TRP A 30 -7.99 -1.07 4.47
CA TRP A 30 -7.72 0.35 4.32
C TRP A 30 -8.93 1.07 3.78
N GLN A 31 -9.06 2.34 4.12
CA GLN A 31 -10.09 3.23 3.58
C GLN A 31 -9.41 4.37 2.85
N PHE A 32 -9.98 4.75 1.72
CA PHE A 32 -9.40 5.78 0.86
C PHE A 32 -10.35 6.96 0.69
N VAL A 33 -9.74 8.13 0.52
CA VAL A 33 -10.44 9.34 0.08
C VAL A 33 -9.89 9.72 -1.28
N ASP A 34 -10.77 9.78 -2.27
CA ASP A 34 -10.38 10.12 -3.64
C ASP A 34 -10.29 11.63 -3.83
N TYR A 35 -9.21 12.07 -4.44
CA TYR A 35 -9.01 13.46 -4.85
C TYR A 35 -8.90 13.48 -6.37
N GLY A 36 -10.04 13.26 -7.03
CA GLY A 36 -10.09 13.11 -8.48
C GLY A 36 -9.72 11.69 -8.91
N PRO A 37 -9.64 11.43 -10.22
CA PRO A 37 -9.38 10.08 -10.75
C PRO A 37 -7.93 9.64 -10.61
N ASP A 38 -7.00 10.57 -10.32
CA ASP A 38 -5.57 10.31 -10.38
C ASP A 38 -4.90 10.27 -9.01
N TYR A 39 -5.67 10.35 -7.92
CA TYR A 39 -5.11 10.33 -6.58
C TYR A 39 -6.08 9.75 -5.57
N ALA A 40 -5.61 8.85 -4.73
CA ALA A 40 -6.36 8.31 -3.61
C ALA A 40 -5.49 8.35 -2.36
N ALA A 41 -6.01 8.95 -1.29
CA ALA A 41 -5.30 9.11 -0.03
C ALA A 41 -5.77 8.08 1.00
N PHE A 42 -4.83 7.62 1.82
CA PHE A 42 -5.14 6.75 2.97
C PHE A 42 -4.58 7.35 4.24
N SER A 43 -5.16 6.98 5.37
CA SER A 43 -4.73 7.44 6.69
C SER A 43 -4.90 6.34 7.72
N GLY A 44 -4.20 6.50 8.86
CA GLY A 44 -4.37 5.59 9.98
C GLY A 44 -3.68 4.23 9.80
N GLN A 45 -2.70 4.14 8.92
CA GLN A 45 -2.01 2.87 8.61
C GLN A 45 -0.53 2.90 9.02
N GLY A 46 -0.24 3.58 10.11
CA GLY A 46 1.13 3.83 10.55
C GLY A 46 1.62 5.17 10.03
N LEU A 47 1.66 5.32 8.71
CA LEU A 47 1.84 6.62 8.04
C LEU A 47 0.58 6.91 7.24
N ASP A 48 0.28 8.19 7.08
CA ASP A 48 -0.67 8.61 6.10
C ASP A 48 0.01 8.66 4.73
N GLY A 49 -0.76 8.60 3.66
CA GLY A 49 -0.16 8.65 2.34
C GLY A 49 -1.19 8.61 1.22
N GLY A 50 -0.70 8.32 0.03
CA GLY A 50 -1.56 8.21 -1.12
C GLY A 50 -0.91 7.50 -2.29
N PHE A 51 -1.76 7.17 -3.26
CA PHE A 51 -1.35 6.62 -4.55
C PHE A 51 -1.70 7.61 -5.64
N TYR A 52 -0.76 7.87 -6.54
CA TYR A 52 -0.97 8.74 -7.69
C TYR A 52 -0.82 7.94 -8.98
N SER A 53 -1.53 8.37 -10.02
CA SER A 53 -1.43 7.72 -11.34
C SER A 53 -0.04 7.92 -11.93
N ALA A 54 0.60 6.83 -12.31
CA ALA A 54 1.90 6.85 -12.96
C ALA A 54 2.04 5.61 -13.83
N GLU A 55 2.86 5.69 -14.86
CA GLU A 55 3.10 4.54 -15.72
C GLU A 55 3.89 3.45 -15.01
N GLN A 56 4.78 3.85 -14.10
CA GLN A 56 5.60 2.90 -13.35
C GLN A 56 5.02 2.64 -11.98
N VAL A 57 5.04 1.36 -11.58
CA VAL A 57 4.72 0.95 -10.21
C VAL A 57 5.91 1.29 -9.32
N SER A 58 5.64 1.79 -8.12
CA SER A 58 6.68 1.99 -7.11
C SER A 58 7.17 0.62 -6.64
N GLN A 59 8.38 0.26 -7.00
CA GLN A 59 9.01 -1.01 -6.64
C GLN A 59 10.41 -0.77 -6.12
N THR A 60 10.89 -1.64 -5.24
CA THR A 60 12.25 -1.53 -4.70
C THR A 60 13.29 -1.63 -5.81
N THR A 61 13.02 -2.37 -6.88
CA THR A 61 13.90 -2.45 -8.04
C THR A 61 14.01 -1.14 -8.79
N ASN A 62 13.06 -0.23 -8.62
CA ASN A 62 13.06 1.10 -9.20
C ASN A 62 13.49 2.18 -8.20
N GLY A 63 14.05 1.77 -7.08
CA GLY A 63 14.52 2.71 -6.07
C GLY A 63 13.47 3.14 -5.05
N ALA A 64 12.28 2.56 -5.08
CA ALA A 64 11.25 2.87 -4.09
C ALA A 64 11.57 2.23 -2.74
N ALA A 65 11.00 2.79 -1.69
CA ALA A 65 11.17 2.27 -0.34
C ALA A 65 10.52 0.89 -0.19
N LEU A 66 11.12 0.04 0.64
CA LEU A 66 10.52 -1.22 1.03
C LEU A 66 9.61 -0.98 2.23
N LEU A 67 8.33 -1.31 2.08
CA LEU A 67 7.38 -1.23 3.18
C LEU A 67 7.28 -2.57 3.87
N VAL A 68 7.26 -2.54 5.19
CA VAL A 68 7.14 -3.74 6.01
C VAL A 68 5.90 -3.61 6.87
N PHE A 69 4.99 -4.56 6.71
CA PHE A 69 3.75 -4.63 7.48
C PHE A 69 3.91 -5.66 8.59
N TYR A 70 3.42 -5.32 9.77
CA TYR A 70 3.35 -6.30 10.87
C TYR A 70 2.09 -7.14 10.75
N SER A 71 2.20 -8.44 10.97
CA SER A 71 1.06 -9.34 11.08
C SER A 71 1.19 -10.21 12.30
N SER A 72 0.13 -10.31 13.09
CA SER A 72 0.07 -11.24 14.23
C SER A 72 -0.26 -12.67 13.79
N ASP A 73 -0.68 -12.85 12.55
CA ASP A 73 -0.95 -14.16 11.95
C ASP A 73 -0.52 -14.12 10.49
N ILE A 74 0.76 -14.42 10.27
CA ILE A 74 1.36 -14.26 8.95
C ILE A 74 0.73 -15.21 7.91
N HIS A 75 0.32 -16.41 8.30
CA HIS A 75 -0.30 -17.35 7.37
C HIS A 75 -1.64 -16.82 6.87
N ALA A 76 -2.46 -16.28 7.76
CA ALA A 76 -3.74 -15.71 7.37
C ALA A 76 -3.56 -14.48 6.48
N THR A 77 -2.57 -13.65 6.78
CA THR A 77 -2.28 -12.48 5.96
C THR A 77 -1.83 -12.88 4.56
N LEU A 78 -0.95 -13.88 4.44
CA LEU A 78 -0.48 -14.36 3.14
C LEU A 78 -1.63 -14.95 2.31
N GLU A 79 -2.57 -15.64 2.95
CA GLU A 79 -3.74 -16.16 2.25
C GLU A 79 -4.58 -15.03 1.66
N LYS A 80 -4.79 -13.95 2.40
CA LYS A 80 -5.54 -12.78 1.89
C LYS A 80 -4.80 -12.13 0.73
N VAL A 81 -3.48 -11.97 0.85
CA VAL A 81 -2.67 -11.37 -0.22
C VAL A 81 -2.85 -12.17 -1.50
N ALA A 82 -2.71 -13.49 -1.44
CA ALA A 82 -2.85 -14.35 -2.61
C ALA A 82 -4.28 -14.34 -3.16
N LYS A 83 -5.29 -14.36 -2.27
CA LYS A 83 -6.69 -14.38 -2.66
C LYS A 83 -7.09 -13.13 -3.46
N PHE A 84 -6.55 -11.98 -3.11
CA PHE A 84 -6.91 -10.72 -3.74
C PHE A 84 -5.89 -10.22 -4.75
N GLY A 85 -5.12 -11.14 -5.32
CA GLY A 85 -4.30 -10.87 -6.50
C GLY A 85 -2.86 -10.49 -6.25
N GLY A 86 -2.40 -10.52 -5.00
CA GLY A 86 -1.00 -10.30 -4.69
C GLY A 86 -0.18 -11.55 -4.98
N GLN A 87 1.12 -11.37 -5.17
CA GLN A 87 2.06 -12.46 -5.42
C GLN A 87 3.01 -12.59 -4.24
N ILE A 88 3.22 -13.82 -3.80
CA ILE A 88 4.23 -14.12 -2.79
C ILE A 88 5.53 -14.41 -3.53
N ILE A 89 6.42 -13.43 -3.55
CA ILE A 89 7.67 -13.55 -4.32
C ILE A 89 8.79 -14.21 -3.53
N ARG A 90 8.62 -14.34 -2.22
CA ARG A 90 9.57 -15.03 -1.36
C ARG A 90 8.78 -15.77 -0.28
N PRO A 91 8.93 -17.11 -0.17
CA PRO A 91 8.21 -17.86 0.85
C PRO A 91 8.71 -17.52 2.26
N LEU A 92 7.94 -17.93 3.25
CA LEU A 92 8.36 -17.80 4.65
C LEU A 92 9.64 -18.57 4.90
N PHE A 93 10.47 -18.02 5.76
CA PHE A 93 11.77 -18.62 6.11
C PHE A 93 12.03 -18.59 7.60
#